data_788ba62bbbe2b090362b3eb9141490b5
#
_entry.id   788ba62bbbe2b090362b3eb9141490b5
#
_cell.length_a   1.000
_cell.length_b   1.000
_cell.length_c   1.000
_cell.angle_alpha   90.00
_cell.angle_beta   90.00
_cell.angle_gamma   90.00
#
_symmetry.space_group_name_H-M   'P 1'
#
loop_
_entity.id
_entity.type
_entity.pdbx_description
1 polymer ?
#
loop_
_entity_poly.entity_id
_entity_poly.type
_entity_poly.pdbx_seq_one_letter_code
_entity_poly.pdbx_strand_id
1 'polypeptide(L)'
;VRDRLGINGVVNPPERVHPKRPVLGFACSRSEVSGKRLWQLFADRFCKPEIFFREHFVLNYCPLAFMESSGRNRTPDKLPASERERLFKFCDAHLREVVSSLKPDRLIAIGRFAFDRASDVFQSVSRPKIGQVLHPSPACPSSNRNWAGTATAQLQKLGVWEKT
;
A
#
# COMPACT_ATOMS: atom_id res chain seq x y z
N VAL A 1 -10.02 5.97 2.24
CA VAL A 1 -9.75 6.37 3.63
C VAL A 1 -10.89 7.21 4.16
N ARG A 2 -11.19 8.37 3.56
CA ARG A 2 -12.27 9.27 3.98
C ARG A 2 -13.60 8.54 4.24
N ASP A 3 -14.14 7.85 3.23
CA ASP A 3 -15.48 7.25 3.30
C ASP A 3 -15.56 5.99 4.19
N ARG A 4 -14.42 5.40 4.55
CA ARG A 4 -14.36 4.15 5.34
C ARG A 4 -13.88 4.36 6.76
N LEU A 5 -12.98 5.30 6.98
CA LEU A 5 -12.41 5.59 8.29
C LEU A 5 -12.75 6.99 8.79
N GLY A 6 -13.55 7.77 8.05
CA GLY A 6 -13.91 9.14 8.45
C GLY A 6 -12.76 10.14 8.48
N ILE A 7 -11.58 9.77 7.96
CA ILE A 7 -10.40 10.63 7.99
C ILE A 7 -10.54 11.74 6.94
N ASN A 8 -10.35 12.96 7.36
CA ASN A 8 -10.39 14.15 6.52
C ASN A 8 -9.18 15.06 6.79
N GLY A 9 -8.88 15.98 5.89
CA GLY A 9 -7.78 16.91 6.04
C GLY A 9 -7.50 17.74 4.80
N VAL A 10 -6.57 18.66 4.92
CA VAL A 10 -6.07 19.46 3.80
C VAL A 10 -4.89 18.74 3.16
N VAL A 11 -4.91 18.64 1.84
CA VAL A 11 -3.79 18.09 1.06
C VAL A 11 -3.23 19.21 0.19
N ASN A 12 -1.96 19.52 0.38
CA ASN A 12 -1.25 20.44 -0.49
C ASN A 12 -0.88 19.72 -1.79
N PRO A 13 -1.34 20.21 -2.95
CA PRO A 13 -0.95 19.62 -4.22
C PRO A 13 0.53 19.86 -4.49
N PRO A 14 1.22 18.97 -5.24
CA PRO A 14 2.57 19.23 -5.69
C PRO A 14 2.61 20.42 -6.67
N GLU A 15 3.77 21.08 -6.79
CA GLU A 15 3.95 22.23 -7.70
C GLU A 15 3.56 21.91 -9.15
N ARG A 16 3.85 20.70 -9.59
CA ARG A 16 3.52 20.22 -10.94
C ARG A 16 2.45 19.16 -10.88
N VAL A 17 1.27 19.50 -11.37
CA VAL A 17 0.12 18.63 -11.46
C VAL A 17 -0.20 18.33 -12.92
N HIS A 18 -0.51 17.07 -13.22
CA HIS A 18 -0.93 16.70 -14.57
C HIS A 18 -2.28 17.35 -14.91
N PRO A 19 -2.44 18.09 -16.05
CA PRO A 19 -3.62 18.91 -16.32
C PRO A 19 -4.94 18.09 -16.37
N LYS A 20 -4.86 16.81 -16.79
CA LYS A 20 -6.02 15.90 -16.82
C LYS A 20 -6.22 15.11 -15.52
N ARG A 21 -5.37 15.28 -14.53
CA ARG A 21 -5.39 14.52 -13.26
C ARG A 21 -5.09 15.44 -12.07
N PRO A 22 -6.01 16.33 -11.75
CA PRO A 22 -5.82 17.22 -10.60
C PRO A 22 -5.72 16.42 -9.29
N VAL A 23 -4.92 16.92 -8.36
CA VAL A 23 -4.80 16.34 -7.01
C VAL A 23 -5.93 16.90 -6.16
N LEU A 24 -6.98 16.12 -5.96
CA LEU A 24 -8.17 16.52 -5.21
C LEU A 24 -8.10 16.14 -3.73
N GLY A 25 -7.08 15.37 -3.32
CA GLY A 25 -6.94 14.92 -1.93
C GLY A 25 -8.21 14.25 -1.41
N PHE A 26 -8.66 14.64 -0.23
CA PHE A 26 -9.88 14.11 0.38
C PHE A 26 -11.19 14.55 -0.32
N ALA A 27 -11.15 15.54 -1.21
CA ALA A 27 -12.30 15.93 -2.03
C ALA A 27 -12.51 15.01 -3.24
N CYS A 28 -11.59 14.06 -3.50
CA CYS A 28 -11.72 13.11 -4.60
C CYS A 28 -12.95 12.20 -4.38
N SER A 29 -13.90 12.25 -5.29
CA SER A 29 -15.11 11.39 -5.28
C SER A 29 -14.84 9.99 -5.85
N ARG A 30 -13.74 9.82 -6.59
CA ARG A 30 -13.40 8.53 -7.20
C ARG A 30 -12.75 7.62 -6.16
N SER A 31 -13.20 6.38 -6.10
CA SER A 31 -12.63 5.34 -5.27
C SER A 31 -11.90 4.33 -6.14
N GLU A 32 -10.65 4.05 -5.81
CA GLU A 32 -9.89 2.95 -6.40
C GLU A 32 -10.33 1.63 -5.77
N VAL A 33 -10.54 0.59 -6.58
CA VAL A 33 -11.10 -0.69 -6.12
C VAL A 33 -10.20 -1.36 -5.06
N SER A 34 -8.89 -1.36 -5.28
CA SER A 34 -7.93 -1.97 -4.33
C SER A 34 -7.93 -1.24 -3.01
N GLY A 35 -7.87 0.09 -3.04
CA GLY A 35 -7.95 0.92 -1.85
C GLY A 35 -9.27 0.77 -1.12
N LYS A 36 -10.40 0.72 -1.86
CA LYS A 36 -11.72 0.49 -1.26
C LYS A 36 -11.77 -0.83 -0.50
N ARG A 37 -11.28 -1.93 -1.09
CA ARG A 37 -11.25 -3.26 -0.46
C ARG A 37 -10.38 -3.24 0.81
N LEU A 38 -9.16 -2.69 0.70
CA LEU A 38 -8.21 -2.65 1.81
C LEU A 38 -8.74 -1.86 3.01
N TRP A 39 -9.18 -0.63 2.76
CA TRP A 39 -9.69 0.26 3.82
C TRP A 39 -11.02 -0.21 4.39
N GLN A 40 -11.85 -0.92 3.62
CA GLN A 40 -13.07 -1.55 4.14
C GLN A 40 -12.71 -2.66 5.14
N LEU A 41 -11.76 -3.54 4.80
CA LEU A 41 -11.31 -4.60 5.69
C LEU A 41 -10.83 -4.06 7.04
N PHE A 42 -10.06 -2.96 7.02
CA PHE A 42 -9.59 -2.33 8.25
C PHE A 42 -10.72 -1.64 9.03
N ALA A 43 -11.64 -0.96 8.34
CA ALA A 43 -12.79 -0.33 8.98
C ALA A 43 -13.72 -1.35 9.66
N ASP A 44 -13.97 -2.48 8.99
CA ASP A 44 -14.82 -3.55 9.53
C ASP A 44 -14.21 -4.18 10.79
N ARG A 45 -12.87 -4.29 10.85
CA ARG A 45 -12.19 -4.90 12.00
C ARG A 45 -11.97 -3.93 13.16
N PHE A 46 -11.55 -2.72 12.89
CA PHE A 46 -11.09 -1.78 13.92
C PHE A 46 -12.13 -0.73 14.31
N CYS A 47 -13.18 -0.55 13.52
CA CYS A 47 -14.26 0.42 13.70
C CYS A 47 -13.83 1.89 13.76
N LYS A 48 -12.71 2.19 14.43
CA LYS A 48 -12.15 3.55 14.59
C LYS A 48 -10.74 3.63 14.04
N PRO A 49 -10.40 4.69 13.27
CA PRO A 49 -9.06 4.84 12.69
C PRO A 49 -7.95 4.93 13.74
N GLU A 50 -8.21 5.54 14.90
CA GLU A 50 -7.24 5.69 15.98
C GLU A 50 -6.81 4.32 16.54
N ILE A 51 -7.72 3.34 16.57
CA ILE A 51 -7.41 1.98 17.01
C ILE A 51 -6.50 1.30 15.99
N PHE A 52 -6.79 1.47 14.70
CA PHE A 52 -5.96 0.91 13.63
C PHE A 52 -4.56 1.55 13.62
N PHE A 53 -4.46 2.86 13.57
CA PHE A 53 -3.20 3.57 13.41
C PHE A 53 -2.31 3.57 14.67
N ARG A 54 -2.80 3.14 15.81
CA ARG A 54 -1.97 2.93 17.00
C ARG A 54 -0.95 1.81 16.80
N GLU A 55 -1.32 0.75 16.06
CA GLU A 55 -0.51 -0.46 15.88
C GLU A 55 -0.13 -0.73 14.42
N HIS A 56 -0.69 0.03 13.47
CA HIS A 56 -0.52 -0.24 12.05
C HIS A 56 -0.16 1.03 11.29
N PHE A 57 0.69 0.86 10.28
CA PHE A 57 1.03 1.90 9.31
C PHE A 57 0.93 1.34 7.90
N VAL A 58 0.41 2.11 6.95
CA VAL A 58 0.27 1.71 5.54
C VAL A 58 1.16 2.58 4.67
N LEU A 59 2.06 1.96 3.92
CA LEU A 59 3.01 2.61 3.03
C LEU A 59 2.85 2.10 1.60
N ASN A 60 2.85 3.01 0.63
CA ASN A 60 3.10 2.65 -0.76
C ASN A 60 4.60 2.50 -0.97
N TYR A 61 5.05 1.37 -1.49
CA TYR A 61 6.47 1.15 -1.82
C TYR A 61 7.04 2.26 -2.70
N CYS A 62 6.32 2.62 -3.76
CA CYS A 62 6.64 3.78 -4.59
C CYS A 62 5.63 4.89 -4.29
N PRO A 63 6.03 6.02 -3.67
CA PRO A 63 5.13 7.12 -3.36
C PRO A 63 4.82 8.01 -4.57
N LEU A 64 5.45 7.76 -5.71
CA LEU A 64 5.30 8.56 -6.93
C LEU A 64 4.20 8.00 -7.84
N ALA A 65 3.50 8.89 -8.53
CA ALA A 65 2.56 8.55 -9.58
C ALA A 65 3.12 8.96 -10.94
N PHE A 66 3.19 8.02 -11.87
CA PHE A 66 3.63 8.26 -13.24
C PHE A 66 2.41 8.27 -14.16
N MET A 67 2.37 9.25 -15.06
CA MET A 67 1.26 9.43 -15.99
C MET A 67 1.79 9.71 -17.39
N GLU A 68 1.09 9.16 -18.38
CA GLU A 68 1.30 9.51 -19.78
C GLU A 68 0.64 10.88 -20.07
N SER A 69 1.01 11.54 -21.17
CA SER A 69 0.41 12.79 -21.61
C SER A 69 -1.12 12.73 -21.76
N SER A 70 -1.65 11.53 -22.01
CA SER A 70 -3.09 11.23 -22.03
C SER A 70 -3.75 11.29 -20.64
N GLY A 71 -2.97 11.29 -19.55
CA GLY A 71 -3.44 11.14 -18.17
C GLY A 71 -3.68 9.67 -17.77
N ARG A 72 -3.24 8.71 -18.58
CA ARG A 72 -3.26 7.29 -18.22
C ARG A 72 -2.18 7.00 -17.19
N ASN A 73 -2.52 6.27 -16.13
CA ASN A 73 -1.54 5.84 -15.14
C ASN A 73 -0.52 4.88 -15.79
N ARG A 74 0.76 5.10 -15.46
CA ARG A 74 1.88 4.26 -15.87
C ARG A 74 2.51 3.67 -14.63
N THR A 75 2.43 2.37 -14.48
CA THR A 75 3.02 1.67 -13.34
C THR A 75 4.54 1.57 -13.49
N PRO A 76 5.32 1.53 -12.40
CA PRO A 76 6.79 1.49 -12.45
C PRO A 76 7.38 0.36 -13.30
N ASP A 77 6.68 -0.78 -13.40
CA ASP A 77 7.09 -1.92 -14.25
C ASP A 77 7.11 -1.60 -15.75
N LYS A 78 6.40 -0.55 -16.16
CA LYS A 78 6.36 -0.05 -17.56
C LYS A 78 7.38 1.03 -17.87
N LEU A 79 8.19 1.41 -16.90
CA LEU A 79 9.30 2.33 -17.12
C LEU A 79 10.47 1.58 -17.83
N PRO A 80 11.30 2.30 -18.62
CA PRO A 80 12.56 1.75 -19.10
C PRO A 80 13.40 1.15 -17.99
N ALA A 81 14.13 0.07 -18.25
CA ALA A 81 14.87 -0.67 -17.23
C ALA A 81 15.81 0.24 -16.41
N SER A 82 16.55 1.12 -17.09
CA SER A 82 17.49 2.05 -16.44
C SER A 82 16.81 3.04 -15.49
N GLU A 83 15.63 3.55 -15.86
CA GLU A 83 14.84 4.45 -15.00
C GLU A 83 14.25 3.68 -13.84
N ARG A 84 13.71 2.49 -14.08
CA ARG A 84 13.11 1.62 -13.08
C ARG A 84 14.11 1.19 -12.02
N GLU A 85 15.32 0.79 -12.41
CA GLU A 85 16.37 0.41 -11.45
C GLU A 85 16.76 1.56 -10.53
N ARG A 86 16.92 2.77 -11.11
CA ARG A 86 17.20 3.97 -10.30
C ARG A 86 16.06 4.28 -9.34
N LEU A 87 14.82 4.23 -9.82
CA LEU A 87 13.63 4.43 -8.99
C LEU A 87 13.59 3.44 -7.84
N PHE A 88 13.81 2.15 -8.10
CA PHE A 88 13.76 1.12 -7.07
C PHE A 88 14.85 1.30 -6.01
N LYS A 89 16.06 1.77 -6.36
CA LYS A 89 17.08 2.12 -5.37
C LYS A 89 16.58 3.19 -4.38
N PHE A 90 15.90 4.22 -4.85
CA PHE A 90 15.30 5.24 -3.98
C PHE A 90 14.15 4.68 -3.14
N CYS A 91 13.26 3.88 -3.74
CA CYS A 91 12.16 3.27 -3.01
C CYS A 91 12.64 2.29 -1.94
N ASP A 92 13.69 1.52 -2.20
CA ASP A 92 14.32 0.62 -1.24
C ASP A 92 14.95 1.37 -0.07
N ALA A 93 15.67 2.48 -0.38
CA ALA A 93 16.24 3.33 0.67
C ALA A 93 15.14 3.92 1.54
N HIS A 94 14.09 4.47 0.93
CA HIS A 94 12.94 5.01 1.65
C HIS A 94 12.25 3.95 2.51
N LEU A 95 12.07 2.73 1.99
CA LEU A 95 11.49 1.62 2.77
C LEU A 95 12.35 1.29 3.99
N ARG A 96 13.70 1.27 3.85
CA ARG A 96 14.61 1.06 4.97
C ARG A 96 14.48 2.15 6.03
N GLU A 97 14.43 3.40 5.62
CA GLU A 97 14.29 4.56 6.53
C GLU A 97 12.99 4.50 7.33
N VAL A 98 11.86 4.22 6.66
CA VAL A 98 10.55 4.09 7.32
C VAL A 98 10.57 2.93 8.31
N VAL A 99 11.06 1.76 7.92
CA VAL A 99 11.15 0.59 8.80
C VAL A 99 12.10 0.85 9.97
N SER A 100 13.22 1.51 9.74
CA SER A 100 14.18 1.89 10.80
C SER A 100 13.56 2.87 11.81
N SER A 101 12.73 3.79 11.34
CA SER A 101 12.07 4.79 12.18
C SER A 101 10.93 4.19 13.00
N LEU A 102 10.08 3.37 12.36
CA LEU A 102 8.90 2.78 12.99
C LEU A 102 9.22 1.51 13.79
N LYS A 103 10.32 0.82 13.47
CA LYS A 103 10.78 -0.42 14.11
C LYS A 103 9.67 -1.47 14.27
N PRO A 104 8.93 -1.79 13.21
CA PRO A 104 7.81 -2.72 13.30
C PRO A 104 8.30 -4.15 13.56
N ASP A 105 7.54 -4.94 14.30
CA ASP A 105 7.79 -6.38 14.45
C ASP A 105 7.55 -7.14 13.15
N ARG A 106 6.60 -6.66 12.34
CA ARG A 106 6.19 -7.29 11.08
C ARG A 106 6.06 -6.29 9.95
N LEU A 107 6.51 -6.68 8.78
CA LEU A 107 6.32 -5.98 7.51
C LEU A 107 5.44 -6.85 6.60
N ILE A 108 4.19 -6.44 6.41
CA ILE A 108 3.25 -7.22 5.62
C ILE A 108 3.12 -6.63 4.22
N ALA A 109 3.64 -7.33 3.26
CA ALA A 109 3.56 -6.95 1.86
C ALA A 109 2.19 -7.29 1.25
N ILE A 110 1.59 -6.33 0.57
CA ILE A 110 0.32 -6.50 -0.12
C ILE A 110 0.59 -6.84 -1.59
N GLY A 111 0.57 -8.15 -1.89
CA GLY A 111 0.88 -8.70 -3.21
C GLY A 111 2.34 -9.09 -3.40
N ARG A 112 2.59 -9.83 -4.48
CA ARG A 112 3.88 -10.46 -4.77
C ARG A 112 5.00 -9.46 -4.98
N PHE A 113 4.77 -8.43 -5.77
CA PHE A 113 5.79 -7.40 -6.04
C PHE A 113 6.32 -6.76 -4.75
N ALA A 114 5.41 -6.33 -3.87
CA ALA A 114 5.79 -5.72 -2.59
C ALA A 114 6.55 -6.72 -1.69
N PHE A 115 6.17 -7.99 -1.73
CA PHE A 115 6.84 -9.05 -0.98
C PHE A 115 8.27 -9.27 -1.48
N ASP A 116 8.47 -9.39 -2.80
CA ASP A 116 9.79 -9.59 -3.39
C ASP A 116 10.71 -8.40 -3.05
N ARG A 117 10.23 -7.16 -3.21
CA ARG A 117 11.01 -5.97 -2.84
C ARG A 117 11.36 -5.92 -1.35
N ALA A 118 10.40 -6.20 -0.46
CA ALA A 118 10.66 -6.25 0.97
C ALA A 118 11.68 -7.34 1.33
N SER A 119 11.56 -8.52 0.72
CA SER A 119 12.50 -9.63 0.93
C SER A 119 13.92 -9.28 0.48
N ASP A 120 14.07 -8.64 -0.69
CA ASP A 120 15.37 -8.18 -1.19
C ASP A 120 16.00 -7.13 -0.26
N VAL A 121 15.18 -6.17 0.19
CA VAL A 121 15.65 -5.07 1.05
C VAL A 121 16.12 -5.55 2.42
N PHE A 122 15.48 -6.57 2.97
CA PHE A 122 15.70 -7.06 4.34
C PHE A 122 16.25 -8.49 4.41
N GLN A 123 16.83 -9.01 3.32
CA GLN A 123 17.35 -10.38 3.24
C GLN A 123 18.38 -10.75 4.32
N SER A 124 19.14 -9.77 4.83
CA SER A 124 20.23 -9.97 5.79
C SER A 124 19.86 -9.63 7.23
N VAL A 125 18.59 -9.36 7.53
CA VAL A 125 18.16 -8.96 8.88
C VAL A 125 17.06 -9.87 9.41
N SER A 126 17.09 -10.13 10.72
CA SER A 126 16.11 -10.98 11.39
C SER A 126 14.77 -10.28 11.68
N ARG A 127 14.74 -8.96 11.63
CA ARG A 127 13.55 -8.12 11.85
C ARG A 127 13.50 -6.95 10.86
N PRO A 128 12.30 -6.53 10.41
CA PRO A 128 10.97 -7.10 10.74
C PRO A 128 10.74 -8.51 10.16
N LYS A 129 9.82 -9.27 10.72
CA LYS A 129 9.33 -10.50 10.08
C LYS A 129 8.51 -10.14 8.86
N ILE A 130 8.91 -10.62 7.69
CA ILE A 130 8.24 -10.31 6.43
C ILE A 130 7.15 -11.34 6.17
N GLY A 131 5.95 -10.86 5.84
CA GLY A 131 4.83 -11.68 5.42
C GLY A 131 4.18 -11.13 4.16
N GLN A 132 3.35 -11.95 3.51
CA GLN A 132 2.62 -11.57 2.31
C GLN A 132 1.13 -11.84 2.47
N VAL A 133 0.31 -10.90 1.99
CA VAL A 133 -1.13 -11.10 1.78
C VAL A 133 -1.49 -10.88 0.30
N LEU A 134 -2.60 -11.47 -0.11
CA LEU A 134 -3.11 -11.35 -1.47
C LEU A 134 -3.39 -9.87 -1.81
N HIS A 135 -2.99 -9.45 -3.02
CA HIS A 135 -3.25 -8.07 -3.48
C HIS A 135 -4.75 -7.88 -3.78
N PRO A 136 -5.37 -6.78 -3.33
CA PRO A 136 -6.81 -6.54 -3.49
C PRO A 136 -7.25 -6.13 -4.91
N SER A 137 -6.35 -6.08 -5.89
CA SER A 137 -6.66 -5.66 -7.25
C SER A 137 -7.60 -6.63 -7.97
N PRO A 138 -8.59 -6.11 -8.72
CA PRO A 138 -9.41 -6.91 -9.61
C PRO A 138 -8.60 -7.65 -10.70
N ALA A 139 -7.42 -7.14 -11.05
CA ALA A 139 -6.50 -7.79 -11.98
C ALA A 139 -5.88 -9.09 -11.40
N CYS A 140 -6.03 -9.34 -10.10
CA CYS A 140 -5.66 -10.59 -9.46
C CYS A 140 -6.90 -11.50 -9.38
N PRO A 141 -7.04 -12.55 -10.20
CA PRO A 141 -8.25 -13.37 -10.25
C PRO A 141 -8.66 -13.95 -8.89
N SER A 142 -7.68 -14.38 -8.09
CA SER A 142 -7.92 -14.93 -6.74
C SER A 142 -8.56 -13.93 -5.78
N SER A 143 -8.42 -12.62 -6.02
CA SER A 143 -9.00 -11.58 -5.17
C SER A 143 -10.47 -11.28 -5.48
N ASN A 144 -11.02 -11.80 -6.58
CA ASN A 144 -12.37 -11.45 -7.01
C ASN A 144 -13.48 -12.26 -6.34
N ARG A 145 -13.16 -13.36 -5.67
CA ARG A 145 -14.16 -14.19 -4.98
C ARG A 145 -14.43 -13.69 -3.55
N ASN A 146 -13.42 -13.74 -2.69
CA ASN A 146 -13.52 -13.32 -1.29
C ASN A 146 -12.17 -12.81 -0.81
N TRP A 147 -11.75 -11.64 -1.31
CA TRP A 147 -10.45 -11.08 -0.92
C TRP A 147 -10.36 -10.82 0.58
N ALA A 148 -11.38 -10.23 1.19
CA ALA A 148 -11.38 -9.87 2.61
C ALA A 148 -11.18 -11.10 3.52
N GLY A 149 -11.92 -12.18 3.28
CA GLY A 149 -11.77 -13.43 4.04
C GLY A 149 -10.40 -14.05 3.83
N THR A 150 -9.88 -14.06 2.58
CA THR A 150 -8.54 -14.58 2.30
C THR A 150 -7.46 -13.77 2.99
N ALA A 151 -7.51 -12.44 2.92
CA ALA A 151 -6.54 -11.55 3.58
C ALA A 151 -6.60 -11.69 5.10
N THR A 152 -7.80 -11.80 5.68
CA THR A 152 -7.98 -12.05 7.12
C THR A 152 -7.30 -13.35 7.55
N ALA A 153 -7.57 -14.45 6.85
CA ALA A 153 -6.95 -15.75 7.17
C ALA A 153 -5.41 -15.70 7.04
N GLN A 154 -4.89 -14.99 6.04
CA GLN A 154 -3.45 -14.79 5.87
C GLN A 154 -2.85 -13.96 7.00
N LEU A 155 -3.49 -12.86 7.41
CA LEU A 155 -3.04 -12.02 8.52
C LEU A 155 -3.06 -12.77 9.86
N GLN A 156 -4.07 -13.61 10.08
CA GLN A 156 -4.13 -14.49 11.25
C GLN A 156 -3.01 -15.54 11.23
N LYS A 157 -2.76 -16.18 10.08
CA LYS A 157 -1.64 -17.15 9.93
C LYS A 157 -0.28 -16.51 10.18
N LEU A 158 -0.12 -15.24 9.79
CA LEU A 158 1.11 -14.47 10.03
C LEU A 158 1.21 -13.94 11.47
N GLY A 159 0.21 -14.17 12.31
CA GLY A 159 0.17 -13.70 13.70
C GLY A 159 0.06 -12.18 13.82
N VAL A 160 -0.47 -11.52 12.79
CA VAL A 160 -0.79 -10.08 12.81
C VAL A 160 -2.12 -9.85 13.53
N TRP A 161 -3.07 -10.74 13.29
CA TRP A 161 -4.39 -10.70 13.91
C TRP A 161 -4.66 -11.99 14.68
N GLU A 162 -5.39 -11.86 15.79
CA GLU A 162 -5.89 -13.01 16.52
C GLU A 162 -6.97 -13.75 15.72
N LYS A 163 -7.05 -15.06 15.90
CA LYS A 163 -8.16 -15.86 15.37
C LYS A 163 -9.40 -15.50 16.17
N THR A 164 -10.39 -14.98 15.50
CA THR A 164 -11.75 -14.82 16.04
C THR A 164 -12.49 -16.14 16.04
#